data_80e8ded2bf69f276b50d2dafb2fe1598
#
_entry.id   80e8ded2bf69f276b50d2dafb2fe1598
#
_cell.length_a   1.000
_cell.length_b   1.000
_cell.length_c   1.000
_cell.angle_alpha   90.00
_cell.angle_beta   90.00
_cell.angle_gamma   90.00
#
_symmetry.space_group_name_H-M   'P 1'
#
loop_
_entity.id
_entity.type
_entity.pdbx_description
1 polymer ?
#
loop_
_entity_poly.entity_id
_entity_poly.type
_entity_poly.pdbx_seq_one_letter_code
_entity_poly.pdbx_strand_id
1 'polypeptide(L)'
;MIRILGFIALLSFFHLANAAECFDSAGRSYKIDPDLLRAISLRESSGRADAMNIISSDSYAVGIMQIHSQNFPHLAQFGISPEQLHKNVCLNIYTGAYYLAIAFKRWGYTWRAVGAYNAGFKKSDTQEARRKKYADEVSIIYKKLKAGKPLSLAWRAEQFEGVTATK
;
A
#
# COMPACT_ATOMS: atom_id res chain seq x y z
N MET A 1 1.96 17.74 -36.60
CA MET A 1 1.32 16.75 -35.66
C MET A 1 2.29 16.17 -34.60
N ILE A 2 3.42 16.87 -34.24
CA ILE A 2 4.47 16.30 -33.33
C ILE A 2 4.47 16.95 -31.92
N ARG A 3 3.62 17.96 -31.67
CA ARG A 3 3.63 18.71 -30.37
C ARG A 3 2.71 18.18 -29.27
N ILE A 4 1.84 17.22 -29.55
CA ILE A 4 0.84 16.72 -28.57
C ILE A 4 1.39 15.55 -27.71
N LEU A 5 2.33 14.77 -28.23
CA LEU A 5 2.90 13.61 -27.49
C LEU A 5 3.83 14.03 -26.33
N GLY A 6 4.49 15.18 -26.41
CA GLY A 6 5.37 15.67 -25.34
C GLY A 6 4.64 16.15 -24.09
N PHE A 7 3.38 16.61 -24.22
CA PHE A 7 2.61 17.18 -23.12
C PHE A 7 2.00 16.10 -22.19
N ILE A 8 1.63 14.95 -22.76
CA ILE A 8 1.07 13.83 -21.98
C ILE A 8 2.14 13.14 -21.12
N ALA A 9 3.38 13.05 -21.61
CA ALA A 9 4.49 12.47 -20.87
C ALA A 9 4.89 13.32 -19.64
N LEU A 10 4.84 14.64 -19.74
CA LEU A 10 5.16 15.55 -18.62
C LEU A 10 4.16 15.44 -17.46
N LEU A 11 2.87 15.28 -17.75
CA LEU A 11 1.83 15.16 -16.71
C LEU A 11 1.99 13.87 -15.87
N SER A 12 2.44 12.79 -16.49
CA SER A 12 2.67 11.52 -15.77
C SER A 12 3.87 11.59 -14.81
N PHE A 13 4.90 12.37 -15.13
CA PHE A 13 6.06 12.60 -14.26
C PHE A 13 5.72 13.38 -12.98
N PHE A 14 4.80 14.33 -13.03
CA PHE A 14 4.40 15.12 -11.87
C PHE A 14 3.70 14.29 -10.79
N HIS A 15 2.90 13.29 -11.16
CA HIS A 15 2.21 12.44 -10.20
C HIS A 15 3.15 11.46 -9.47
N LEU A 16 4.18 10.96 -10.16
CA LEU A 16 5.17 10.05 -9.57
C LEU A 16 6.10 10.78 -8.59
N ALA A 17 6.52 12.00 -8.91
CA ALA A 17 7.34 12.83 -8.02
C ALA A 17 6.60 13.16 -6.72
N ASN A 18 5.30 13.45 -6.80
CA ASN A 18 4.46 13.75 -5.65
C ASN A 18 4.28 12.53 -4.71
N ALA A 19 4.02 11.34 -5.25
CA ALA A 19 3.88 10.12 -4.45
C ALA A 19 5.19 9.77 -3.71
N ALA A 20 6.36 9.91 -4.34
CA ALA A 20 7.65 9.63 -3.72
C ALA A 20 7.89 10.51 -2.49
N GLU A 21 7.63 11.82 -2.60
CA GLU A 21 7.74 12.77 -1.50
C GLU A 21 6.75 12.50 -0.37
N CYS A 22 5.53 12.03 -0.72
CA CYS A 22 4.52 11.67 0.28
C CYS A 22 4.93 10.45 1.12
N PHE A 23 5.58 9.44 0.53
CA PHE A 23 6.13 8.32 1.28
C PHE A 23 7.19 8.77 2.28
N ASP A 24 8.10 9.65 1.85
CA ASP A 24 9.16 10.18 2.72
C ASP A 24 8.59 11.01 3.87
N SER A 25 7.61 11.84 3.57
CA SER A 25 6.95 12.70 4.56
C SER A 25 6.10 11.89 5.54
N ALA A 26 5.31 10.92 5.07
CA ALA A 26 4.54 10.02 5.91
C ALA A 26 5.47 9.16 6.79
N GLY A 27 6.56 8.66 6.22
CA GLY A 27 7.59 7.91 6.95
C GLY A 27 8.17 8.71 8.10
N ARG A 28 8.55 9.97 7.86
CA ARG A 28 9.01 10.89 8.91
C ARG A 28 7.96 11.12 9.99
N SER A 29 6.72 11.40 9.59
CA SER A 29 5.61 11.72 10.51
C SER A 29 5.26 10.56 11.45
N TYR A 30 5.28 9.34 10.94
CA TYR A 30 4.93 8.13 11.71
C TYR A 30 6.15 7.34 12.21
N LYS A 31 7.38 7.82 11.98
CA LYS A 31 8.64 7.13 12.31
C LYS A 31 8.72 5.74 11.70
N ILE A 32 8.30 5.61 10.44
CA ILE A 32 8.31 4.38 9.64
C ILE A 32 9.32 4.55 8.51
N ASP A 33 10.12 3.54 8.22
CA ASP A 33 10.99 3.57 7.04
C ASP A 33 10.15 3.79 5.78
N PRO A 34 10.39 4.86 4.99
CA PRO A 34 9.64 5.15 3.77
C PRO A 34 9.65 3.98 2.76
N ASP A 35 10.73 3.21 2.70
CA ASP A 35 10.83 2.06 1.81
C ASP A 35 9.92 0.91 2.25
N LEU A 36 9.58 0.83 3.55
CA LEU A 36 8.57 -0.12 4.01
C LEU A 36 7.16 0.29 3.54
N LEU A 37 6.84 1.58 3.58
CA LEU A 37 5.57 2.08 3.03
C LEU A 37 5.50 1.86 1.50
N ARG A 38 6.61 2.09 0.79
CA ARG A 38 6.73 1.78 -0.65
C ARG A 38 6.55 0.29 -0.93
N ALA A 39 7.16 -0.58 -0.11
CA ALA A 39 7.00 -2.02 -0.24
C ALA A 39 5.55 -2.48 -0.07
N ILE A 40 4.84 -1.92 0.92
CA ILE A 40 3.42 -2.18 1.12
C ILE A 40 2.62 -1.70 -0.10
N SER A 41 2.84 -0.49 -0.61
CA SER A 41 2.12 0.02 -1.77
C SER A 41 2.34 -0.84 -3.03
N LEU A 42 3.55 -1.33 -3.22
CA LEU A 42 3.87 -2.25 -4.31
C LEU A 42 3.16 -3.59 -4.15
N ARG A 43 3.03 -4.09 -2.94
CA ARG A 43 2.27 -5.32 -2.64
C ARG A 43 0.76 -5.12 -2.85
N GLU A 44 0.20 -3.98 -2.43
CA GLU A 44 -1.23 -3.70 -2.44
C GLU A 44 -1.77 -3.37 -3.84
N SER A 45 -1.11 -2.47 -4.54
CA SER A 45 -1.62 -1.90 -5.79
C SER A 45 -0.63 -1.95 -6.96
N SER A 46 0.56 -2.54 -6.78
CA SER A 46 1.69 -2.39 -7.69
C SER A 46 2.13 -0.92 -7.85
N GLY A 47 1.90 -0.10 -6.81
CA GLY A 47 2.21 1.32 -6.81
C GLY A 47 1.23 2.19 -7.62
N ARG A 48 0.04 1.68 -7.97
CA ARG A 48 -0.97 2.43 -8.74
C ARG A 48 -1.80 3.30 -7.81
N ALA A 49 -1.78 4.61 -8.05
CA ALA A 49 -2.52 5.59 -7.25
C ALA A 49 -4.04 5.47 -7.40
N ASP A 50 -4.51 5.08 -8.58
CA ASP A 50 -5.91 4.95 -8.98
C ASP A 50 -6.46 3.54 -8.75
N ALA A 51 -5.73 2.66 -8.08
CA ALA A 51 -6.15 1.29 -7.88
C ALA A 51 -7.47 1.20 -7.08
N MET A 52 -8.39 0.38 -7.57
CA MET A 52 -9.61 0.01 -6.85
C MET A 52 -9.78 -1.50 -6.94
N ASN A 53 -9.93 -2.16 -5.79
CA ASN A 53 -10.21 -3.59 -5.70
C ASN A 53 -11.61 -3.78 -5.14
N ILE A 54 -12.54 -4.20 -5.96
CA ILE A 54 -13.96 -4.40 -5.61
C ILE A 54 -14.19 -5.88 -5.36
N ILE A 55 -14.58 -6.23 -4.11
CA ILE A 55 -14.94 -7.59 -3.70
C ILE A 55 -16.46 -7.75 -3.75
N SER A 56 -17.20 -6.73 -3.31
CA SER A 56 -18.65 -6.61 -3.39
C SER A 56 -19.05 -5.12 -3.36
N SER A 57 -20.35 -4.80 -3.44
CA SER A 57 -20.85 -3.42 -3.33
C SER A 57 -20.36 -2.70 -2.07
N ASP A 58 -20.24 -3.42 -0.95
CA ASP A 58 -19.91 -2.85 0.35
C ASP A 58 -18.48 -3.18 0.82
N SER A 59 -17.78 -4.03 0.06
CA SER A 59 -16.43 -4.50 0.39
C SER A 59 -15.47 -4.19 -0.75
N TYR A 60 -14.69 -3.12 -0.61
CA TYR A 60 -13.72 -2.69 -1.60
C TYR A 60 -12.54 -1.94 -0.94
N ALA A 61 -11.46 -1.78 -1.68
CA ALA A 61 -10.29 -1.04 -1.25
C ALA A 61 -9.86 -0.03 -2.31
N VAL A 62 -9.33 1.12 -1.89
CA VAL A 62 -9.01 2.24 -2.79
C VAL A 62 -7.60 2.76 -2.61
N GLY A 63 -7.03 3.19 -3.72
CA GLY A 63 -5.77 3.93 -3.82
C GLY A 63 -4.52 3.08 -3.67
N ILE A 64 -3.39 3.76 -3.65
CA ILE A 64 -2.05 3.15 -3.69
C ILE A 64 -1.76 2.21 -2.51
N MET A 65 -2.33 2.50 -1.33
CA MET A 65 -2.18 1.72 -0.10
C MET A 65 -3.38 0.80 0.17
N GLN A 66 -4.36 0.71 -0.74
CA GLN A 66 -5.55 -0.14 -0.66
C GLN A 66 -6.29 0.00 0.68
N ILE A 67 -6.73 1.22 0.99
CA ILE A 67 -7.52 1.48 2.19
C ILE A 67 -8.90 0.84 2.03
N HIS A 68 -9.20 -0.15 2.88
CA HIS A 68 -10.41 -0.97 2.78
C HIS A 68 -11.64 -0.27 3.34
N SER A 69 -12.82 -0.50 2.75
CA SER A 69 -14.10 0.12 3.10
C SER A 69 -14.50 -0.08 4.57
N GLN A 70 -14.09 -1.17 5.22
CA GLN A 70 -14.31 -1.38 6.65
C GLN A 70 -13.75 -0.26 7.54
N ASN A 71 -12.77 0.50 7.04
CA ASN A 71 -12.12 1.60 7.77
C ASN A 71 -12.82 2.95 7.54
N PHE A 72 -13.72 3.06 6.54
CA PHE A 72 -14.32 4.34 6.17
C PHE A 72 -15.18 4.97 7.28
N PRO A 73 -15.97 4.21 8.08
CA PRO A 73 -16.73 4.80 9.18
C PRO A 73 -15.81 5.45 10.24
N HIS A 74 -14.63 4.87 10.49
CA HIS A 74 -13.64 5.47 11.38
C HIS A 74 -13.02 6.72 10.74
N LEU A 75 -12.64 6.68 9.47
CA LEU A 75 -12.01 7.80 8.78
C LEU A 75 -12.97 8.98 8.58
N ALA A 76 -14.27 8.72 8.43
CA ALA A 76 -15.30 9.76 8.33
C ALA A 76 -15.34 10.66 9.57
N GLN A 77 -14.99 10.14 10.75
CA GLN A 77 -14.89 10.93 11.98
C GLN A 77 -13.81 12.02 11.91
N PHE A 78 -12.85 11.88 11.00
CA PHE A 78 -11.80 12.86 10.70
C PHE A 78 -12.07 13.65 9.43
N GLY A 79 -13.28 13.57 8.87
CA GLY A 79 -13.65 14.24 7.63
C GLY A 79 -13.03 13.64 6.37
N ILE A 80 -12.54 12.39 6.44
CA ILE A 80 -11.90 11.70 5.31
C ILE A 80 -12.93 10.81 4.63
N SER A 81 -13.25 11.12 3.36
CA SER A 81 -14.16 10.34 2.54
C SER A 81 -13.44 9.29 1.66
N PRO A 82 -14.12 8.23 1.22
CA PRO A 82 -13.59 7.27 0.26
C PRO A 82 -13.12 7.91 -1.05
N GLU A 83 -13.85 8.93 -1.52
CA GLU A 83 -13.52 9.66 -2.74
C GLU A 83 -12.20 10.44 -2.58
N GLN A 84 -12.00 11.11 -1.44
CA GLN A 84 -10.73 11.79 -1.14
C GLN A 84 -9.57 10.80 -1.08
N LEU A 85 -9.76 9.64 -0.45
CA LEU A 85 -8.75 8.58 -0.40
C LEU A 85 -8.38 8.04 -1.79
N HIS A 86 -9.34 7.96 -2.69
CA HIS A 86 -9.09 7.50 -4.06
C HIS A 86 -8.40 8.56 -4.92
N LYS A 87 -8.78 9.84 -4.79
CA LYS A 87 -8.27 10.94 -5.63
C LYS A 87 -6.96 11.55 -5.11
N ASN A 88 -6.69 11.48 -3.80
CA ASN A 88 -5.53 12.11 -3.18
C ASN A 88 -4.51 11.04 -2.73
N VAL A 89 -3.49 10.86 -3.56
CA VAL A 89 -2.43 9.87 -3.31
C VAL A 89 -1.71 10.10 -1.99
N CYS A 90 -1.42 11.35 -1.62
CA CYS A 90 -0.76 11.66 -0.36
C CYS A 90 -1.64 11.31 0.84
N LEU A 91 -2.92 11.67 0.81
CA LEU A 91 -3.86 11.30 1.86
C LEU A 91 -3.96 9.78 2.00
N ASN A 92 -3.97 9.06 0.90
CA ASN A 92 -4.01 7.59 0.90
C ASN A 92 -2.74 7.00 1.54
N ILE A 93 -1.55 7.51 1.20
CA ILE A 93 -0.27 7.09 1.78
C ILE A 93 -0.22 7.38 3.29
N TYR A 94 -0.61 8.59 3.71
CA TYR A 94 -0.66 8.94 5.12
C TYR A 94 -1.64 8.08 5.91
N THR A 95 -2.79 7.76 5.33
CA THR A 95 -3.78 6.85 5.94
C THR A 95 -3.22 5.44 6.08
N GLY A 96 -2.52 4.93 5.07
CA GLY A 96 -1.82 3.64 5.16
C GLY A 96 -0.76 3.63 6.25
N ALA A 97 0.07 4.69 6.32
CA ALA A 97 1.07 4.83 7.37
C ALA A 97 0.43 4.90 8.78
N TYR A 98 -0.71 5.57 8.93
CA TYR A 98 -1.49 5.60 10.17
C TYR A 98 -1.91 4.20 10.63
N TYR A 99 -2.47 3.36 9.76
CA TYR A 99 -2.87 2.00 10.13
C TYR A 99 -1.67 1.10 10.45
N LEU A 100 -0.55 1.28 9.74
CA LEU A 100 0.68 0.56 10.08
C LEU A 100 1.24 1.01 11.43
N ALA A 101 1.18 2.31 11.74
CA ALA A 101 1.59 2.85 13.04
C ALA A 101 0.76 2.28 14.19
N ILE A 102 -0.55 2.08 14.01
CA ILE A 102 -1.42 1.38 14.98
C ILE A 102 -0.90 -0.05 15.23
N ALA A 103 -0.53 -0.76 14.19
CA ALA A 103 0.01 -2.11 14.32
C ALA A 103 1.34 -2.12 15.07
N PHE A 104 2.23 -1.18 14.77
CA PHE A 104 3.51 -1.02 15.49
C PHE A 104 3.32 -0.59 16.95
N LYS A 105 2.35 0.27 17.24
CA LYS A 105 2.01 0.61 18.62
C LYS A 105 1.57 -0.64 19.42
N ARG A 106 0.89 -1.57 18.77
CA ARG A 106 0.35 -2.76 19.42
C ARG A 106 1.38 -3.89 19.60
N TRP A 107 2.26 -4.12 18.60
CA TRP A 107 3.16 -5.27 18.55
C TRP A 107 4.63 -4.91 18.33
N GLY A 108 5.00 -3.63 18.48
CA GLY A 108 6.34 -3.13 18.19
C GLY A 108 6.65 -3.16 16.69
N TYR A 109 7.87 -2.74 16.35
CA TYR A 109 8.38 -2.76 14.97
C TYR A 109 8.75 -4.19 14.56
N THR A 110 7.76 -5.01 14.29
CA THR A 110 7.90 -6.42 13.94
C THR A 110 7.23 -6.75 12.61
N TRP A 111 7.69 -7.79 11.94
CA TRP A 111 7.03 -8.32 10.73
C TRP A 111 5.60 -8.81 10.99
N ARG A 112 5.31 -9.29 12.21
CA ARG A 112 3.94 -9.61 12.61
C ARG A 112 3.03 -8.39 12.58
N ALA A 113 3.53 -7.23 13.01
CA ALA A 113 2.81 -5.96 12.94
C ALA A 113 2.60 -5.52 11.47
N VAL A 114 3.61 -5.69 10.62
CA VAL A 114 3.44 -5.46 9.16
C VAL A 114 2.36 -6.38 8.59
N GLY A 115 2.35 -7.65 8.97
CA GLY A 115 1.32 -8.61 8.57
C GLY A 115 -0.10 -8.21 9.01
N ALA A 116 -0.23 -7.52 10.14
CA ALA A 116 -1.52 -7.04 10.62
C ALA A 116 -2.13 -5.94 9.76
N TYR A 117 -1.34 -5.25 8.95
CA TYR A 117 -1.84 -4.30 7.96
C TYR A 117 -2.92 -4.93 7.07
N ASN A 118 -2.68 -6.15 6.59
CA ASN A 118 -3.62 -6.89 5.76
C ASN A 118 -4.61 -7.75 6.57
N ALA A 119 -4.10 -8.49 7.56
CA ALA A 119 -4.89 -9.53 8.24
C ALA A 119 -5.50 -9.10 9.58
N GLY A 120 -5.26 -7.85 10.01
CA GLY A 120 -5.82 -7.33 11.26
C GLY A 120 -5.29 -8.02 12.52
N PHE A 121 -6.02 -7.88 13.62
CA PHE A 121 -5.55 -8.24 14.97
C PHE A 121 -6.26 -9.44 15.60
N LYS A 122 -7.23 -10.06 14.90
CA LYS A 122 -7.96 -11.22 15.41
C LYS A 122 -6.99 -12.38 15.72
N LYS A 123 -7.17 -12.99 16.89
CA LYS A 123 -6.36 -14.14 17.34
C LYS A 123 -6.94 -15.41 16.75
N SER A 124 -6.26 -16.03 15.81
CA SER A 124 -6.49 -17.39 15.31
C SER A 124 -5.29 -17.82 14.47
N ASP A 125 -5.08 -19.12 14.35
CA ASP A 125 -3.99 -19.69 13.54
C ASP A 125 -4.11 -19.27 12.07
N THR A 126 -5.32 -19.24 11.54
CA THR A 126 -5.58 -18.75 10.17
C THR A 126 -5.14 -17.30 9.99
N GLN A 127 -5.42 -16.43 10.96
CA GLN A 127 -5.00 -15.02 10.86
C GLN A 127 -3.49 -14.85 11.08
N GLU A 128 -2.87 -15.66 11.92
CA GLU A 128 -1.40 -15.66 12.05
C GLU A 128 -0.73 -16.12 10.75
N ALA A 129 -1.25 -17.16 10.12
CA ALA A 129 -0.76 -17.62 8.82
C ALA A 129 -0.88 -16.53 7.73
N ARG A 130 -2.02 -15.83 7.68
CA ARG A 130 -2.23 -14.69 6.77
C ARG A 130 -1.24 -13.54 7.06
N ARG A 131 -1.05 -13.18 8.33
CA ARG A 131 -0.06 -12.16 8.73
C ARG A 131 1.34 -12.53 8.28
N LYS A 132 1.73 -13.80 8.55
CA LYS A 132 3.05 -14.28 8.15
C LYS A 132 3.23 -14.22 6.64
N LYS A 133 2.29 -14.75 5.86
CA LYS A 133 2.35 -14.73 4.40
C LYS A 133 2.51 -13.31 3.86
N TYR A 134 1.66 -12.40 4.31
CA TYR A 134 1.72 -10.99 3.88
C TYR A 134 3.06 -10.34 4.27
N ALA A 135 3.52 -10.54 5.49
CA ALA A 135 4.78 -10.00 5.97
C ALA A 135 5.99 -10.52 5.17
N ASP A 136 6.00 -11.81 4.83
CA ASP A 136 7.04 -12.42 4.01
C ASP A 136 7.09 -11.77 2.61
N GLU A 137 5.92 -11.58 1.96
CA GLU A 137 5.80 -10.92 0.66
C GLU A 137 6.32 -9.47 0.70
N VAL A 138 5.89 -8.68 1.68
CA VAL A 138 6.35 -7.28 1.87
C VAL A 138 7.85 -7.24 2.17
N SER A 139 8.37 -8.18 2.98
CA SER A 139 9.78 -8.21 3.35
C SER A 139 10.71 -8.45 2.15
N ILE A 140 10.28 -9.27 1.20
CA ILE A 140 11.01 -9.51 -0.05
C ILE A 140 11.12 -8.20 -0.86
N ILE A 141 10.01 -7.49 -1.01
CA ILE A 141 9.97 -6.21 -1.73
C ILE A 141 10.85 -5.17 -1.02
N TYR A 142 10.68 -5.04 0.29
CA TYR A 142 11.45 -4.11 1.12
C TYR A 142 12.96 -4.33 0.99
N LYS A 143 13.43 -5.57 1.10
CA LYS A 143 14.85 -5.90 0.96
C LYS A 143 15.39 -5.54 -0.43
N LYS A 144 14.59 -5.72 -1.50
CA LYS A 144 14.99 -5.32 -2.86
C LYS A 144 15.11 -3.81 -2.99
N LEU A 145 14.17 -3.05 -2.44
CA LEU A 145 14.22 -1.57 -2.41
C LEU A 145 15.48 -1.10 -1.67
N LYS A 146 15.76 -1.64 -0.49
CA LYS A 146 16.96 -1.31 0.31
C LYS A 146 18.28 -1.65 -0.41
N ALA A 147 18.27 -2.67 -1.25
CA ALA A 147 19.43 -3.05 -2.06
C ALA A 147 19.59 -2.22 -3.36
N GLY A 148 18.70 -1.23 -3.60
CA GLY A 148 18.70 -0.44 -4.84
C GLY A 148 18.42 -1.27 -6.10
N LYS A 149 17.84 -2.47 -5.97
CA LYS A 149 17.56 -3.36 -7.10
C LYS A 149 16.27 -2.93 -7.81
N PRO A 150 16.27 -2.83 -9.16
CA PRO A 150 15.05 -2.52 -9.89
C PRO A 150 14.02 -3.64 -9.71
N LEU A 151 12.78 -3.23 -9.46
CA LEU A 151 11.63 -4.14 -9.43
C LEU A 151 11.11 -4.27 -10.87
N SER A 152 11.54 -5.30 -11.60
CA SER A 152 11.06 -5.57 -12.96
C SER A 152 9.59 -5.98 -12.97
N LEU A 153 8.89 -5.71 -14.10
CA LEU A 153 7.52 -6.18 -14.30
C LEU A 153 7.43 -7.71 -14.26
N ALA A 154 8.44 -8.42 -14.77
CA ALA A 154 8.53 -9.88 -14.72
C ALA A 154 8.54 -10.40 -13.27
N TRP A 155 9.27 -9.76 -12.38
CA TRP A 155 9.28 -10.13 -10.96
C TRP A 155 7.89 -10.01 -10.32
N ARG A 156 7.08 -9.01 -10.75
CA ARG A 156 5.69 -8.88 -10.27
C ARG A 156 4.83 -10.07 -10.70
N ALA A 157 4.94 -10.50 -11.95
CA ALA A 157 4.21 -11.66 -12.45
C ALA A 157 4.56 -12.94 -11.67
N GLU A 158 5.84 -13.25 -11.48
CA GLU A 158 6.29 -14.42 -10.74
C GLU A 158 5.79 -14.48 -9.28
N GLN A 159 5.66 -13.33 -8.60
CA GLN A 159 5.21 -13.31 -7.19
C GLN A 159 3.69 -13.44 -7.05
N PHE A 160 2.92 -13.09 -8.08
CA PHE A 160 1.45 -13.05 -8.02
C PHE A 160 0.78 -14.21 -8.78
N GLU A 161 1.45 -14.84 -9.75
CA GLU A 161 0.92 -16.02 -10.45
C GLU A 161 0.80 -17.25 -9.54
N GLY A 162 1.65 -17.38 -8.52
CA GLY A 162 1.54 -18.44 -7.51
C GLY A 162 0.35 -18.31 -6.55
N VAL A 163 -0.36 -17.18 -6.54
CA VAL A 163 -1.49 -16.91 -5.62
C VAL A 163 -2.85 -17.30 -6.22
N THR A 164 -2.94 -17.42 -7.54
CA THR A 164 -4.21 -17.77 -8.24
C THR A 164 -4.44 -19.28 -8.41
N ALA A 165 -3.47 -20.12 -8.06
CA ALA A 165 -3.53 -21.58 -8.30
C ALA A 165 -4.03 -22.42 -7.11
N THR A 166 -4.51 -21.81 -6.02
CA THR A 166 -5.13 -22.54 -4.90
C THR A 166 -6.51 -21.95 -4.58
N LYS A 167 -7.49 -22.39 -5.36
CA LYS A 167 -8.90 -22.41 -4.97
C LYS A 167 -9.25 -23.78 -4.43
#